data_685aef02f166b57ec3da1af80506a4c8
#
_entry.id   685aef02f166b57ec3da1af80506a4c8
#
_cell.length_a   1.000
_cell.length_b   1.000
_cell.length_c   1.000
_cell.angle_alpha   90.00
_cell.angle_beta   90.00
_cell.angle_gamma   90.00
#
_symmetry.space_group_name_H-M   'P 1'
#
loop_
_entity.id
_entity.type
_entity.pdbx_description
1 polymer ?
#
loop_
_entity_poly.entity_id
_entity_poly.type
_entity_poly.pdbx_seq_one_letter_code
_entity_poly.pdbx_strand_id
1 'polypeptide(L)'
;VPVDDGGYLTELAGKYAGQRVWAANKTILADLTEAGAIMGQVHIKHQYPHCWRCHNPIIFRATEQWFCSVAKFRDDVYKAIDTVKWMPDWGHDRMKGMVRDRNDWCISRQRTWGVPIPAFYCKKCGAYHITDATIKAVSTLFRKEGSDAWYKYEAEQIIPAGEVCEKCGASEWEKDTDIMDVWFDSGSTHAAVLDERPELRFPCLLYTSPS
;
A
#
# COMPACT_ATOMS: atom_id res chain seq x y z
N VAL A 1 -11.94 13.11 0.32
CA VAL A 1 -10.96 13.56 1.34
C VAL A 1 -10.80 15.07 1.19
N PRO A 2 -10.93 15.86 2.28
CA PRO A 2 -10.89 17.33 2.19
C PRO A 2 -9.48 17.91 2.01
N VAL A 3 -8.45 17.09 1.89
CA VAL A 3 -7.05 17.48 1.69
C VAL A 3 -6.47 16.75 0.50
N ASP A 4 -5.87 17.46 -0.44
CA ASP A 4 -5.20 16.92 -1.61
C ASP A 4 -3.79 16.40 -1.30
N ASP A 5 -3.09 15.87 -2.33
CA ASP A 5 -1.74 15.32 -2.20
C ASP A 5 -0.67 16.38 -1.88
N GLY A 6 -0.95 17.64 -2.21
CA GLY A 6 -0.09 18.78 -1.88
C GLY A 6 -0.27 19.33 -0.47
N GLY A 7 -1.25 18.81 0.29
CA GLY A 7 -1.60 19.30 1.63
C GLY A 7 -2.45 20.58 1.60
N TYR A 8 -3.19 20.81 0.51
CA TYR A 8 -4.15 21.89 0.39
C TYR A 8 -5.58 21.38 0.62
N LEU A 9 -6.41 22.23 1.19
CA LEU A 9 -7.82 21.94 1.37
C LEU A 9 -8.55 22.00 0.03
N THR A 10 -9.30 20.94 -0.28
CA THR A 10 -10.10 20.81 -1.51
C THR A 10 -11.43 21.56 -1.38
N GLU A 11 -12.22 21.62 -2.47
CA GLU A 11 -13.57 22.20 -2.49
C GLU A 11 -14.51 21.61 -1.41
N LEU A 12 -14.25 20.37 -0.95
CA LEU A 12 -14.98 19.76 0.16
C LEU A 12 -14.81 20.50 1.50
N ALA A 13 -13.78 21.34 1.63
CA ALA A 13 -13.56 22.16 2.81
C ALA A 13 -14.32 23.50 2.75
N GLY A 14 -15.13 23.73 1.72
CA GLY A 14 -15.95 24.94 1.54
C GLY A 14 -15.10 26.20 1.53
N LYS A 15 -15.41 27.16 2.40
CA LYS A 15 -14.72 28.48 2.47
C LYS A 15 -13.21 28.41 2.74
N TYR A 16 -12.69 27.26 3.17
CA TYR A 16 -11.26 27.05 3.43
C TYR A 16 -10.52 26.41 2.24
N ALA A 17 -11.22 26.12 1.14
CA ALA A 17 -10.62 25.53 -0.05
C ALA A 17 -9.41 26.35 -0.56
N GLY A 18 -8.39 25.67 -1.05
CA GLY A 18 -7.15 26.28 -1.54
C GLY A 18 -6.15 26.71 -0.46
N GLN A 19 -6.49 26.65 0.83
CA GLN A 19 -5.56 26.94 1.92
C GLN A 19 -4.71 25.70 2.25
N ARG A 20 -3.44 25.92 2.61
CA ARG A 20 -2.64 24.85 3.21
C ARG A 20 -3.17 24.47 4.58
N VAL A 21 -3.19 23.20 4.92
CA VAL A 21 -3.75 22.68 6.19
C VAL A 21 -3.22 23.39 7.42
N TRP A 22 -1.92 23.71 7.48
CA TRP A 22 -1.31 24.42 8.61
C TRP A 22 -1.70 25.89 8.67
N ALA A 23 -1.89 26.55 7.52
CA ALA A 23 -2.34 27.94 7.45
C ALA A 23 -3.81 28.06 7.83
N ALA A 24 -4.63 27.11 7.40
CA ALA A 24 -6.06 27.07 7.67
C ALA A 24 -6.42 27.02 9.18
N ASN A 25 -5.54 26.47 10.02
CA ASN A 25 -5.78 26.37 11.46
C ASN A 25 -6.11 27.72 12.09
N LYS A 26 -5.42 28.80 11.70
CA LYS A 26 -5.68 30.14 12.23
C LYS A 26 -7.06 30.67 11.80
N THR A 27 -7.41 30.48 10.53
CA THR A 27 -8.70 30.93 9.98
C THR A 27 -9.85 30.15 10.60
N ILE A 28 -9.70 28.82 10.72
CA ILE A 28 -10.72 27.96 11.35
C ILE A 28 -10.94 28.36 12.82
N LEU A 29 -9.86 28.58 13.58
CA LEU A 29 -9.96 29.00 14.97
C LEU A 29 -10.66 30.37 15.12
N ALA A 30 -10.34 31.32 14.25
CA ALA A 30 -11.01 32.66 14.25
C ALA A 30 -12.51 32.50 14.00
N ASP A 31 -12.89 31.74 12.98
CA ASP A 31 -14.31 31.54 12.63
C ASP A 31 -15.09 30.79 13.73
N LEU A 32 -14.47 29.80 14.36
CA LEU A 32 -15.09 29.08 15.48
C LEU A 32 -15.25 30.00 16.72
N THR A 33 -14.29 30.88 16.93
CA THR A 33 -14.39 31.88 18.02
C THR A 33 -15.52 32.86 17.75
N GLU A 34 -15.62 33.42 16.54
CA GLU A 34 -16.69 34.32 16.13
C GLU A 34 -18.06 33.64 16.23
N ALA A 35 -18.17 32.38 15.86
CA ALA A 35 -19.39 31.60 15.97
C ALA A 35 -19.73 31.18 17.41
N GLY A 36 -18.92 31.52 18.42
CA GLY A 36 -19.13 31.10 19.81
C GLY A 36 -19.04 29.60 20.05
N ALA A 37 -18.38 28.85 19.12
CA ALA A 37 -18.28 27.40 19.16
C ALA A 37 -17.06 26.88 19.95
N ILE A 38 -16.16 27.77 20.41
CA ILE A 38 -14.99 27.41 21.19
C ILE A 38 -15.28 27.59 22.68
N MET A 39 -15.15 26.49 23.45
CA MET A 39 -15.25 26.52 24.91
C MET A 39 -13.98 27.02 25.59
N GLY A 40 -12.84 26.83 24.98
CA GLY A 40 -11.53 27.26 25.50
C GLY A 40 -10.40 26.88 24.57
N GLN A 41 -9.29 27.54 24.69
CA GLN A 41 -8.06 27.30 23.92
C GLN A 41 -6.85 27.35 24.86
N VAL A 42 -5.99 26.34 24.77
CA VAL A 42 -4.75 26.27 25.54
C VAL A 42 -3.60 25.91 24.60
N HIS A 43 -2.52 26.65 24.70
CA HIS A 43 -1.27 26.30 24.03
C HIS A 43 -0.51 25.25 24.81
N ILE A 44 -0.25 24.10 24.15
CA ILE A 44 0.57 23.04 24.72
C ILE A 44 1.84 22.87 23.92
N LYS A 45 2.92 22.51 24.58
CA LYS A 45 4.18 22.08 23.95
C LYS A 45 4.27 20.56 24.03
N HIS A 46 4.29 19.89 22.89
CA HIS A 46 4.38 18.44 22.83
C HIS A 46 5.26 17.98 21.66
N GLN A 47 5.64 16.70 21.65
CA GLN A 47 6.32 16.10 20.51
C GLN A 47 5.31 15.88 19.38
N TYR A 48 5.71 16.22 18.17
CA TYR A 48 4.90 16.05 16.97
C TYR A 48 5.70 15.29 15.90
N PRO A 49 5.11 14.32 15.18
CA PRO A 49 5.82 13.56 14.18
C PRO A 49 6.21 14.43 12.97
N HIS A 50 7.46 14.32 12.57
CA HIS A 50 8.02 15.01 11.42
C HIS A 50 8.53 14.01 10.39
N CYS A 51 8.51 14.40 9.12
CA CYS A 51 9.12 13.61 8.06
C CYS A 51 10.61 13.41 8.32
N TRP A 52 11.08 12.17 8.36
CA TRP A 52 12.48 11.85 8.60
C TRP A 52 13.44 12.39 7.52
N ARG A 53 12.90 12.71 6.31
CA ARG A 53 13.70 13.21 5.18
C ARG A 53 13.75 14.72 5.12
N CYS A 54 12.61 15.42 5.14
CA CYS A 54 12.54 16.87 5.00
C CYS A 54 12.32 17.60 6.33
N HIS A 55 12.17 16.88 7.45
CA HIS A 55 11.94 17.40 8.80
C HIS A 55 10.72 18.32 8.98
N ASN A 56 9.83 18.37 7.99
CA ASN A 56 8.57 19.09 8.12
C ASN A 56 7.54 18.26 8.89
N PRO A 57 6.61 18.92 9.63
CA PRO A 57 5.54 18.21 10.30
C PRO A 57 4.66 17.47 9.29
N ILE A 58 4.26 16.26 9.63
CA ILE A 58 3.37 15.43 8.81
C ILE A 58 1.91 15.66 9.16
N ILE A 59 1.00 15.23 8.29
CA ILE A 59 -0.43 15.19 8.53
C ILE A 59 -0.95 13.76 8.39
N PHE A 60 -2.07 13.46 9.04
CA PHE A 60 -2.79 12.20 8.86
C PHE A 60 -3.86 12.42 7.79
N ARG A 61 -3.81 11.65 6.73
CA ARG A 61 -4.71 11.74 5.58
C ARG A 61 -5.20 10.35 5.19
N ALA A 62 -6.50 10.23 4.96
CA ALA A 62 -7.04 9.03 4.33
C ALA A 62 -6.67 9.03 2.83
N THR A 63 -6.17 7.91 2.33
CA THR A 63 -5.85 7.68 0.93
C THR A 63 -6.40 6.32 0.50
N GLU A 64 -6.66 6.16 -0.78
CA GLU A 64 -6.96 4.85 -1.33
C GLU A 64 -5.70 4.00 -1.28
N GLN A 65 -5.85 2.74 -0.86
CA GLN A 65 -4.74 1.82 -0.67
C GLN A 65 -5.17 0.40 -1.05
N TRP A 66 -4.21 -0.41 -1.47
CA TRP A 66 -4.40 -1.83 -1.66
C TRP A 66 -4.20 -2.58 -0.35
N PHE A 67 -5.18 -3.41 0.00
CA PHE A 67 -5.13 -4.24 1.20
C PHE A 67 -5.21 -5.72 0.84
N CYS A 68 -4.32 -6.51 1.42
CA CYS A 68 -4.38 -7.94 1.41
C CYS A 68 -5.18 -8.42 2.63
N SER A 69 -6.29 -9.10 2.42
CA SER A 69 -7.12 -9.58 3.51
C SER A 69 -6.50 -10.81 4.17
N VAL A 70 -5.90 -10.59 5.35
CA VAL A 70 -5.28 -11.66 6.15
C VAL A 70 -6.33 -12.67 6.63
N ALA A 71 -7.56 -12.25 6.85
CA ALA A 71 -8.63 -13.13 7.30
C ALA A 71 -8.90 -14.28 6.32
N LYS A 72 -8.71 -14.07 5.01
CA LYS A 72 -9.01 -15.07 3.98
C LYS A 72 -8.06 -16.28 3.97
N PHE A 73 -6.83 -16.11 4.45
CA PHE A 73 -5.81 -17.17 4.45
C PHE A 73 -5.26 -17.48 5.85
N ARG A 74 -5.84 -16.90 6.91
CA ARG A 74 -5.37 -17.08 8.28
C ARG A 74 -5.32 -18.54 8.73
N ASP A 75 -6.35 -19.32 8.39
CA ASP A 75 -6.42 -20.73 8.75
C ASP A 75 -5.34 -21.57 8.05
N ASP A 76 -4.99 -21.22 6.82
CA ASP A 76 -3.92 -21.91 6.10
C ASP A 76 -2.55 -21.55 6.68
N VAL A 77 -2.37 -20.30 7.14
CA VAL A 77 -1.16 -19.92 7.88
C VAL A 77 -1.06 -20.68 9.20
N TYR A 78 -2.16 -20.87 9.95
CA TYR A 78 -2.13 -21.69 11.16
C TYR A 78 -1.73 -23.12 10.89
N LYS A 79 -2.28 -23.75 9.85
CA LYS A 79 -1.86 -25.09 9.43
C LYS A 79 -0.35 -25.15 9.10
N ALA A 80 0.14 -24.15 8.37
CA ALA A 80 1.56 -24.06 8.03
C ALA A 80 2.45 -23.91 9.28
N ILE A 81 2.04 -23.08 10.26
CA ILE A 81 2.74 -22.92 11.55
C ILE A 81 2.84 -24.25 12.29
N ASP A 82 1.78 -25.06 12.25
CA ASP A 82 1.74 -26.38 12.92
C ASP A 82 2.69 -27.41 12.30
N THR A 83 3.15 -27.20 11.07
CA THR A 83 4.13 -28.09 10.40
C THR A 83 5.59 -27.75 10.72
N VAL A 84 5.85 -26.59 11.32
CA VAL A 84 7.21 -26.11 11.61
C VAL A 84 7.68 -26.65 12.95
N LYS A 85 8.92 -27.13 13.00
CA LYS A 85 9.58 -27.46 14.27
C LYS A 85 10.16 -26.19 14.89
N TRP A 86 9.55 -25.76 15.98
CA TRP A 86 9.92 -24.54 16.69
C TRP A 86 11.04 -24.78 17.72
N MET A 87 12.00 -23.86 17.77
CA MET A 87 13.05 -23.83 18.79
C MET A 87 13.32 -22.37 19.20
N PRO A 88 12.93 -21.97 20.39
CA PRO A 88 12.22 -22.71 21.44
C PRO A 88 10.74 -22.93 21.11
N ASP A 89 10.10 -23.89 21.75
CA ASP A 89 8.71 -24.31 21.48
C ASP A 89 7.69 -23.17 21.58
N TRP A 90 7.88 -22.22 22.50
CA TRP A 90 6.98 -21.07 22.66
C TRP A 90 6.87 -20.17 21.39
N GLY A 91 7.81 -20.30 20.46
CA GLY A 91 7.75 -19.62 19.17
C GLY A 91 6.49 -19.92 18.38
N HIS A 92 5.98 -21.15 18.49
CA HIS A 92 4.72 -21.60 17.89
C HIS A 92 3.55 -20.72 18.33
N ASP A 93 3.30 -20.61 19.63
CA ASP A 93 2.16 -19.88 20.17
C ASP A 93 2.31 -18.37 19.94
N ARG A 94 3.54 -17.86 20.00
CA ARG A 94 3.83 -16.46 19.66
C ARG A 94 3.48 -16.15 18.21
N MET A 95 3.87 -17.00 17.27
CA MET A 95 3.56 -16.79 15.85
C MET A 95 2.05 -16.86 15.60
N LYS A 96 1.36 -17.83 16.17
CA LYS A 96 -0.11 -17.89 16.09
C LYS A 96 -0.79 -16.65 16.66
N GLY A 97 -0.32 -16.13 17.79
CA GLY A 97 -0.83 -14.88 18.39
C GLY A 97 -0.64 -13.70 17.47
N MET A 98 0.53 -13.55 16.85
CA MET A 98 0.80 -12.46 15.90
C MET A 98 -0.12 -12.53 14.67
N VAL A 99 -0.42 -13.71 14.17
CA VAL A 99 -1.32 -13.89 13.02
C VAL A 99 -2.78 -13.67 13.42
N ARG A 100 -3.17 -14.12 14.61
CA ARG A 100 -4.54 -13.92 15.15
C ARG A 100 -4.91 -12.45 15.23
N ASP A 101 -4.00 -11.65 15.75
CA ASP A 101 -4.23 -10.23 16.04
C ASP A 101 -3.90 -9.32 14.85
N ARG A 102 -3.51 -9.92 13.71
CA ARG A 102 -3.17 -9.18 12.50
C ARG A 102 -4.41 -8.71 11.76
N ASN A 103 -4.48 -7.39 11.52
CA ASN A 103 -5.44 -6.79 10.61
C ASN A 103 -5.02 -7.00 9.15
N ASP A 104 -5.88 -6.57 8.22
CA ASP A 104 -5.56 -6.56 6.80
C ASP A 104 -4.27 -5.78 6.54
N TRP A 105 -3.47 -6.28 5.63
CA TRP A 105 -2.15 -5.73 5.32
C TRP A 105 -2.23 -4.73 4.19
N CYS A 106 -1.93 -3.46 4.46
CA CYS A 106 -1.74 -2.45 3.42
C CYS A 106 -0.47 -2.75 2.64
N ILE A 107 -0.61 -3.23 1.40
CA ILE A 107 0.50 -3.65 0.55
C ILE A 107 0.98 -2.56 -0.40
N SER A 108 0.24 -1.48 -0.57
CA SER A 108 0.63 -0.37 -1.46
C SER A 108 1.48 0.68 -0.75
N ARG A 109 2.41 1.26 -1.50
CA ARG A 109 3.28 2.36 -1.05
C ARG A 109 3.41 3.38 -2.17
N GLN A 110 3.28 4.65 -1.82
CA GLN A 110 3.45 5.80 -2.72
C GLN A 110 4.94 6.19 -2.74
N ARG A 111 5.75 5.37 -3.41
CA ARG A 111 7.19 5.56 -3.58
C ARG A 111 7.59 5.22 -5.02
N THR A 112 8.71 5.78 -5.46
CA THR A 112 9.23 5.56 -6.81
C THR A 112 10.08 4.29 -6.91
N TRP A 113 10.78 3.91 -5.84
CA TRP A 113 11.67 2.75 -5.82
C TRP A 113 10.97 1.54 -5.21
N GLY A 114 10.72 0.53 -6.01
CA GLY A 114 10.13 -0.74 -5.60
C GLY A 114 9.45 -1.47 -6.77
N VAL A 115 8.90 -2.65 -6.51
CA VAL A 115 8.15 -3.41 -7.51
C VAL A 115 6.76 -2.80 -7.67
N PRO A 116 6.36 -2.37 -8.88
CA PRO A 116 5.05 -1.76 -9.09
C PRO A 116 3.91 -2.77 -8.87
N ILE A 117 2.77 -2.27 -8.40
CA ILE A 117 1.55 -3.06 -8.30
C ILE A 117 0.98 -3.24 -9.72
N PRO A 118 0.76 -4.49 -10.19
CA PRO A 118 0.32 -4.77 -11.55
C PRO A 118 -1.21 -4.57 -11.72
N ALA A 119 -1.69 -3.40 -11.34
CA ALA A 119 -3.08 -3.02 -11.41
C ALA A 119 -3.33 -1.95 -12.48
N PHE A 120 -4.51 -2.00 -13.08
CA PHE A 120 -4.94 -1.03 -14.07
C PHE A 120 -6.25 -0.39 -13.63
N TYR A 121 -6.49 0.84 -14.06
CA TYR A 121 -7.74 1.56 -13.83
C TYR A 121 -8.38 1.93 -15.16
N CYS A 122 -9.68 1.77 -15.25
CA CYS A 122 -10.44 2.23 -16.41
C CYS A 122 -10.49 3.76 -16.43
N LYS A 123 -9.97 4.41 -17.47
CA LYS A 123 -9.98 5.87 -17.63
C LYS A 123 -11.40 6.46 -17.62
N LYS A 124 -12.40 5.70 -18.04
CA LYS A 124 -13.80 6.17 -18.13
C LYS A 124 -14.54 6.16 -16.80
N CYS A 125 -14.35 5.13 -15.96
CA CYS A 125 -15.16 4.96 -14.75
C CYS A 125 -14.36 4.78 -13.46
N GLY A 126 -13.02 4.81 -13.52
CA GLY A 126 -12.13 4.66 -12.38
C GLY A 126 -12.11 3.26 -11.75
N ALA A 127 -12.81 2.28 -12.34
CA ALA A 127 -12.82 0.93 -11.79
C ALA A 127 -11.45 0.27 -11.99
N TYR A 128 -10.94 -0.39 -10.94
CA TYR A 128 -9.73 -1.21 -11.06
C TYR A 128 -9.99 -2.45 -11.92
N HIS A 129 -8.94 -2.93 -12.55
CA HIS A 129 -8.94 -4.11 -13.41
C HIS A 129 -7.69 -4.94 -13.14
N ILE A 130 -7.90 -6.10 -12.53
CA ILE A 130 -6.87 -7.10 -12.26
C ILE A 130 -7.48 -8.46 -12.58
N THR A 131 -6.96 -9.11 -13.61
CA THR A 131 -7.38 -10.45 -14.04
C THR A 131 -6.16 -11.37 -14.12
N ASP A 132 -6.40 -12.67 -14.19
CA ASP A 132 -5.32 -13.64 -14.41
C ASP A 132 -4.57 -13.36 -15.72
N ALA A 133 -5.28 -12.87 -16.73
CA ALA A 133 -4.70 -12.52 -18.03
C ALA A 133 -3.76 -11.30 -17.91
N THR A 134 -4.19 -10.23 -17.20
CA THR A 134 -3.35 -9.04 -16.99
C THR A 134 -2.16 -9.35 -16.12
N ILE A 135 -2.30 -10.12 -15.04
CA ILE A 135 -1.20 -10.56 -14.18
C ILE A 135 -0.18 -11.39 -14.99
N LYS A 136 -0.65 -12.32 -15.81
CA LYS A 136 0.23 -13.14 -16.66
C LYS A 136 0.98 -12.30 -17.69
N ALA A 137 0.33 -11.31 -18.29
CA ALA A 137 0.98 -10.40 -19.25
C ALA A 137 2.09 -9.59 -18.58
N VAL A 138 1.81 -8.98 -17.42
CA VAL A 138 2.81 -8.23 -16.64
C VAL A 138 3.94 -9.13 -16.19
N SER A 139 3.65 -10.32 -15.67
CA SER A 139 4.66 -11.30 -15.24
C SER A 139 5.57 -11.70 -16.40
N THR A 140 5.01 -11.91 -17.60
CA THR A 140 5.78 -12.25 -18.80
C THR A 140 6.69 -11.09 -19.22
N LEU A 141 6.19 -9.87 -19.16
CA LEU A 141 6.95 -8.67 -19.47
C LEU A 141 8.11 -8.48 -18.47
N PHE A 142 7.83 -8.60 -17.17
CA PHE A 142 8.84 -8.44 -16.13
C PHE A 142 9.91 -9.53 -16.17
N ARG A 143 9.55 -10.77 -16.51
CA ARG A 143 10.51 -11.85 -16.71
C ARG A 143 11.49 -11.57 -17.86
N LYS A 144 11.03 -10.87 -18.89
CA LYS A 144 11.83 -10.54 -20.07
C LYS A 144 12.69 -9.29 -19.89
N GLU A 145 12.14 -8.22 -19.29
CA GLU A 145 12.72 -6.88 -19.29
C GLU A 145 12.93 -6.27 -17.90
N GLY A 146 12.54 -6.99 -16.84
CA GLY A 146 12.55 -6.49 -15.47
C GLY A 146 11.35 -5.60 -15.14
N SER A 147 11.20 -5.23 -13.87
CA SER A 147 10.05 -4.44 -13.38
C SER A 147 10.01 -3.00 -13.90
N ASP A 148 11.16 -2.47 -14.33
CA ASP A 148 11.23 -1.13 -14.93
C ASP A 148 10.44 -1.00 -16.24
N ALA A 149 10.14 -2.13 -16.89
CA ALA A 149 9.26 -2.20 -18.05
C ALA A 149 7.86 -1.60 -17.77
N TRP A 150 7.40 -1.63 -16.51
CA TRP A 150 6.16 -0.99 -16.09
C TRP A 150 6.13 0.51 -16.42
N TYR A 151 7.25 1.18 -16.25
CA TYR A 151 7.37 2.62 -16.51
C TYR A 151 7.72 2.96 -17.96
N LYS A 152 8.21 1.98 -18.72
CA LYS A 152 8.64 2.14 -20.11
C LYS A 152 7.47 2.04 -21.09
N TYR A 153 6.50 1.17 -20.84
CA TYR A 153 5.39 0.90 -21.74
C TYR A 153 4.09 1.51 -21.24
N GLU A 154 3.21 1.91 -22.17
CA GLU A 154 1.86 2.37 -21.84
C GLU A 154 0.94 1.18 -21.46
N ALA A 155 -0.18 1.48 -20.77
CA ALA A 155 -1.11 0.44 -20.31
C ALA A 155 -1.61 -0.44 -21.47
N GLU A 156 -1.95 0.17 -22.58
CA GLU A 156 -2.47 -0.48 -23.78
C GLU A 156 -1.46 -1.42 -24.47
N GLN A 157 -0.17 -1.23 -24.20
CA GLN A 157 0.90 -2.10 -24.71
C GLN A 157 1.14 -3.33 -23.83
N ILE A 158 0.68 -3.27 -22.57
CA ILE A 158 0.86 -4.34 -21.58
C ILE A 158 -0.39 -5.23 -21.49
N ILE A 159 -1.56 -4.60 -21.48
CA ILE A 159 -2.85 -5.31 -21.35
C ILE A 159 -3.10 -6.17 -22.59
N PRO A 160 -3.54 -7.43 -22.41
CA PRO A 160 -3.91 -8.29 -23.52
C PRO A 160 -5.00 -7.68 -24.38
N ALA A 161 -4.92 -7.91 -25.71
CA ALA A 161 -5.93 -7.44 -26.64
C ALA A 161 -7.31 -8.05 -26.30
N GLY A 162 -8.36 -7.22 -26.33
CA GLY A 162 -9.73 -7.65 -26.05
C GLY A 162 -10.17 -7.51 -24.60
N GLU A 163 -9.29 -7.10 -23.68
CA GLU A 163 -9.69 -6.77 -22.31
C GLU A 163 -10.58 -5.52 -22.30
N VAL A 164 -11.72 -5.63 -21.62
CA VAL A 164 -12.69 -4.54 -21.45
C VAL A 164 -13.06 -4.39 -19.98
N CYS A 165 -13.38 -3.18 -19.59
CA CYS A 165 -13.82 -2.89 -18.23
C CYS A 165 -15.17 -3.58 -17.95
N GLU A 166 -15.23 -4.44 -16.95
CA GLU A 166 -16.42 -5.16 -16.54
C GLU A 166 -17.57 -4.23 -16.13
N LYS A 167 -17.23 -3.02 -15.62
CA LYS A 167 -18.22 -2.06 -15.13
C LYS A 167 -18.84 -1.21 -16.23
N CYS A 168 -18.08 -0.82 -17.26
CA CYS A 168 -18.57 0.15 -18.27
C CYS A 168 -18.26 -0.24 -19.71
N GLY A 169 -17.59 -1.37 -19.97
CA GLY A 169 -17.26 -1.87 -21.31
C GLY A 169 -16.18 -1.08 -22.06
N ALA A 170 -15.57 -0.07 -21.45
CA ALA A 170 -14.47 0.69 -22.06
C ALA A 170 -13.16 -0.11 -22.08
N SER A 171 -12.27 0.23 -23.00
CA SER A 171 -10.96 -0.43 -23.19
C SER A 171 -9.77 0.52 -23.03
N GLU A 172 -9.99 1.68 -22.42
CA GLU A 172 -8.92 2.66 -22.13
C GLU A 172 -8.46 2.53 -20.69
N TRP A 173 -7.15 2.39 -20.49
CA TRP A 173 -6.57 2.00 -19.22
C TRP A 173 -5.49 2.97 -18.74
N GLU A 174 -5.39 3.10 -17.44
CA GLU A 174 -4.31 3.77 -16.74
C GLU A 174 -3.65 2.77 -15.79
N LYS A 175 -2.32 2.84 -15.66
CA LYS A 175 -1.56 1.97 -14.76
C LYS A 175 -1.58 2.54 -13.35
N ASP A 176 -1.58 1.64 -12.36
CA ASP A 176 -1.31 2.02 -10.98
C ASP A 176 0.11 2.61 -10.85
N THR A 177 0.25 3.61 -10.01
CA THR A 177 1.53 4.27 -9.72
C THR A 177 2.16 3.81 -8.41
N ASP A 178 1.42 3.04 -7.60
CA ASP A 178 1.88 2.51 -6.34
C ASP A 178 2.86 1.34 -6.52
N ILE A 179 3.73 1.17 -5.56
CA ILE A 179 4.64 0.02 -5.47
C ILE A 179 4.23 -0.90 -4.33
N MET A 180 4.68 -2.14 -4.37
CA MET A 180 4.46 -3.11 -3.32
C MET A 180 5.26 -2.76 -2.05
N ASP A 181 4.72 -3.15 -0.90
CA ASP A 181 5.44 -3.12 0.37
C ASP A 181 6.68 -4.03 0.28
N VAL A 182 7.84 -3.53 0.71
CA VAL A 182 9.10 -4.28 0.75
C VAL A 182 9.00 -5.62 1.51
N TRP A 183 8.09 -5.72 2.47
CA TRP A 183 7.85 -6.99 3.17
C TRP A 183 7.13 -8.01 2.29
N PHE A 184 6.36 -7.57 1.29
CA PHE A 184 5.81 -8.44 0.26
C PHE A 184 6.92 -8.99 -0.62
N ASP A 185 7.84 -8.13 -1.08
CA ASP A 185 9.00 -8.53 -1.87
C ASP A 185 9.88 -9.51 -1.08
N SER A 186 10.17 -9.20 0.18
CA SER A 186 10.91 -10.08 1.08
C SER A 186 10.21 -11.43 1.30
N GLY A 187 8.90 -11.42 1.48
CA GLY A 187 8.09 -12.64 1.67
C GLY A 187 8.07 -13.56 0.45
N SER A 188 8.26 -13.01 -0.76
CA SER A 188 8.33 -13.78 -2.00
C SER A 188 9.71 -14.39 -2.31
N THR A 189 10.71 -14.18 -1.45
CA THR A 189 12.11 -14.64 -1.67
C THR A 189 12.20 -16.16 -1.89
N HIS A 190 11.34 -16.96 -1.25
CA HIS A 190 11.31 -18.40 -1.47
C HIS A 190 11.05 -18.76 -2.95
N ALA A 191 10.07 -18.11 -3.58
CA ALA A 191 9.74 -18.33 -4.98
C ALA A 191 10.75 -17.65 -5.93
N ALA A 192 11.17 -16.41 -5.60
CA ALA A 192 12.04 -15.62 -6.47
C ALA A 192 13.51 -16.04 -6.45
N VAL A 193 13.96 -16.71 -5.40
CA VAL A 193 15.38 -17.08 -5.21
C VAL A 193 15.54 -18.57 -4.95
N LEU A 194 14.84 -19.15 -3.96
CA LEU A 194 15.11 -20.53 -3.54
C LEU A 194 14.62 -21.55 -4.56
N ASP A 195 13.46 -21.33 -5.16
CA ASP A 195 12.91 -22.23 -6.18
C ASP A 195 13.63 -22.10 -7.54
N GLU A 196 14.22 -20.95 -7.82
CA GLU A 196 14.91 -20.67 -9.08
C GLU A 196 16.40 -21.14 -9.07
N ARG A 197 16.96 -21.42 -7.89
CA ARG A 197 18.36 -21.78 -7.71
C ARG A 197 18.53 -23.20 -7.20
N PRO A 198 18.97 -24.16 -8.04
CA PRO A 198 19.09 -25.58 -7.69
C PRO A 198 20.13 -25.86 -6.58
N GLU A 199 21.09 -24.94 -6.38
CA GLU A 199 22.08 -25.05 -5.31
C GLU A 199 21.54 -24.64 -3.94
N LEU A 200 20.34 -24.03 -3.88
CA LEU A 200 19.68 -23.63 -2.65
C LEU A 200 18.59 -24.64 -2.25
N ARG A 201 18.23 -24.61 -0.98
CA ARG A 201 17.25 -25.55 -0.43
C ARG A 201 16.03 -24.83 0.10
N PHE A 202 14.83 -25.30 -0.30
CA PHE A 202 13.55 -24.92 0.28
C PHE A 202 12.70 -26.18 0.52
N PRO A 203 12.01 -26.32 1.68
CA PRO A 203 12.16 -25.47 2.86
C PRO A 203 13.52 -25.66 3.56
N CYS A 204 13.97 -24.62 4.24
CA CYS A 204 15.23 -24.64 4.96
C CYS A 204 15.03 -24.14 6.42
N LEU A 205 16.04 -23.56 7.00
CA LEU A 205 16.04 -23.03 8.36
C LEU A 205 15.91 -21.52 8.33
N LEU A 206 14.96 -20.96 9.08
CA LEU A 206 14.88 -19.54 9.40
C LEU A 206 15.27 -19.34 10.88
N TYR A 207 16.21 -18.44 11.13
CA TYR A 207 16.60 -18.03 12.48
C TYR A 207 16.80 -16.52 12.53
N THR A 208 16.60 -15.94 13.69
CA THR A 208 16.89 -14.52 13.91
C THR A 208 18.38 -14.32 14.09
N SER A 209 18.94 -13.27 13.49
CA SER A 209 20.30 -12.88 13.79
C SER A 209 20.42 -12.57 15.29
N PRO A 210 21.49 -13.00 15.96
CA PRO A 210 21.78 -12.54 17.31
C PRO A 210 22.02 -11.02 17.24
N SER A 211 21.18 -10.27 17.92
CA SER A 211 21.32 -8.81 18.09
C SER A 211 22.23 -8.51 19.26
#